data_4d4111703c327f2163ec93925416d74b
#
_entry.id   4d4111703c327f2163ec93925416d74b
#
_cell.length_a   1.000
_cell.length_b   1.000
_cell.length_c   1.000
_cell.angle_alpha   90.00
_cell.angle_beta   90.00
_cell.angle_gamma   90.00
#
_symmetry.space_group_name_H-M   'P 1'
#
loop_
_entity.id
_entity.type
_entity.pdbx_description
1 polymer ?
#
loop_
_entity_poly.entity_id
_entity_poly.type
_entity_poly.pdbx_seq_one_letter_code
_entity_poly.pdbx_strand_id
1 'polypeptide(L)'
;QPLMDAVTGLFQPIGEQGGAALCGSVFKVEYTDCGQRRVYLRLYSGTLRLRDTVALAGREKLKITEMRIPSKGEIVRTDTAYQGEIVILPSDSVRLNDVLGDQTRLPRKRWREDPLPMLRTTIAPKTAAQRERLLDALTQLADTDPLLRCEVDSITHEIILSFLGRVQLEVVSALLSEKYKLETVVKEPSVIYMERPLKAASHTIHI
;
A
#
# COMPACT_ATOMS: atom_id res chain seq x y z
N GLN A 1 -18.69 21.29 -26.99
CA GLN A 1 -19.84 21.23 -26.06
C GLN A 1 -20.30 19.79 -25.79
N PRO A 2 -20.60 18.90 -26.77
CA PRO A 2 -21.13 17.55 -26.47
C PRO A 2 -20.24 16.71 -25.57
N LEU A 3 -18.91 16.83 -25.68
CA LEU A 3 -17.96 16.14 -24.83
C LEU A 3 -18.01 16.62 -23.37
N MET A 4 -18.11 17.94 -23.17
CA MET A 4 -18.22 18.53 -21.82
C MET A 4 -19.56 18.18 -21.18
N ASP A 5 -20.63 18.17 -21.96
CA ASP A 5 -21.97 17.79 -21.48
C ASP A 5 -22.01 16.30 -21.10
N ALA A 6 -21.33 15.42 -21.86
CA ALA A 6 -21.17 14.03 -21.53
C ALA A 6 -20.31 13.84 -20.27
N VAL A 7 -19.21 14.58 -20.13
CA VAL A 7 -18.35 14.54 -18.93
C VAL A 7 -19.13 15.00 -17.70
N THR A 8 -19.85 16.12 -17.76
CA THR A 8 -20.64 16.63 -16.63
C THR A 8 -21.81 15.71 -16.27
N GLY A 9 -22.37 14.99 -17.23
CA GLY A 9 -23.42 13.99 -16.99
C GLY A 9 -22.91 12.69 -16.37
N LEU A 10 -21.65 12.33 -16.63
CA LEU A 10 -21.02 11.13 -16.07
C LEU A 10 -20.48 11.37 -14.64
N PHE A 11 -20.00 12.58 -14.36
CA PHE A 11 -19.49 12.95 -13.04
C PHE A 11 -20.57 13.70 -12.24
N GLN A 12 -21.45 12.92 -11.60
CA GLN A 12 -22.38 13.52 -10.66
C GLN A 12 -21.64 14.05 -9.44
N PRO A 13 -21.97 15.26 -8.95
CA PRO A 13 -21.40 15.77 -7.71
C PRO A 13 -21.73 14.79 -6.59
N ILE A 14 -20.70 14.41 -5.84
CA ILE A 14 -20.85 13.56 -4.67
C ILE A 14 -21.47 14.44 -3.60
N GLY A 15 -22.79 14.30 -3.40
CA GLY A 15 -23.54 15.06 -2.40
C GLY A 15 -23.18 14.59 -1.00
N GLU A 16 -23.29 15.50 -0.03
CA GLU A 16 -23.26 15.18 1.40
C GLU A 16 -24.41 14.23 1.74
N GLN A 17 -24.14 12.94 1.75
CA GLN A 17 -25.06 11.97 2.35
C GLN A 17 -24.79 11.93 3.84
N GLY A 18 -25.40 12.85 4.58
CA GLY A 18 -25.35 12.87 6.03
C GLY A 18 -25.91 11.58 6.61
N GLY A 19 -25.22 11.03 7.62
CA GLY A 19 -25.69 9.87 8.39
C GLY A 19 -25.27 8.50 7.89
N ALA A 20 -24.54 8.38 6.78
CA ALA A 20 -24.00 7.09 6.35
C ALA A 20 -22.80 6.67 7.21
N ALA A 21 -22.68 5.37 7.50
CA ALA A 21 -21.49 4.84 8.17
C ALA A 21 -20.23 5.13 7.35
N LEU A 22 -19.15 5.48 8.05
CA LEU A 22 -17.86 5.77 7.43
C LEU A 22 -17.32 4.54 6.70
N CYS A 23 -16.88 4.75 5.47
CA CYS A 23 -16.11 3.78 4.70
C CYS A 23 -15.05 4.51 3.87
N GLY A 24 -13.80 4.12 4.04
CA GLY A 24 -12.69 4.62 3.23
C GLY A 24 -11.68 3.53 2.96
N SER A 25 -10.97 3.61 1.84
CA SER A 25 -9.91 2.67 1.50
C SER A 25 -8.61 3.39 1.18
N VAL A 26 -7.54 2.84 1.69
CA VAL A 26 -6.17 3.31 1.44
C VAL A 26 -5.73 2.84 0.06
N PHE A 27 -5.32 3.78 -0.78
CA PHE A 27 -4.91 3.49 -2.15
C PHE A 27 -3.46 3.89 -2.45
N LYS A 28 -2.82 4.67 -1.57
CA LYS A 28 -1.42 5.08 -1.73
C LYS A 28 -0.78 5.30 -0.36
N VAL A 29 0.47 4.89 -0.25
CA VAL A 29 1.38 5.25 0.84
C VAL A 29 2.57 5.98 0.24
N GLU A 30 3.09 6.98 0.91
CA GLU A 30 4.19 7.80 0.47
C GLU A 30 5.07 8.22 1.65
N TYR A 31 6.36 8.33 1.42
CA TYR A 31 7.32 8.91 2.37
C TYR A 31 7.81 10.26 1.84
N THR A 32 7.67 11.28 2.66
CA THR A 32 8.21 12.62 2.33
C THR A 32 9.73 12.61 2.40
N ASP A 33 10.36 13.67 1.88
CA ASP A 33 11.82 13.84 1.94
C ASP A 33 12.35 13.89 3.39
N CYS A 34 11.50 14.30 4.33
CA CYS A 34 11.79 14.27 5.77
C CYS A 34 11.55 12.89 6.42
N GLY A 35 11.23 11.86 5.66
CA GLY A 35 10.94 10.51 6.16
C GLY A 35 9.57 10.34 6.79
N GLN A 36 8.70 11.35 6.79
CA GLN A 36 7.35 11.22 7.33
C GLN A 36 6.49 10.38 6.40
N ARG A 37 5.87 9.35 6.95
CA ARG A 37 4.94 8.48 6.24
C ARG A 37 3.57 9.14 6.12
N ARG A 38 3.00 9.13 4.91
CA ARG A 38 1.68 9.66 4.57
C ARG A 38 0.85 8.58 3.90
N VAL A 39 -0.38 8.47 4.35
CA VAL A 39 -1.36 7.51 3.85
C VAL A 39 -2.47 8.28 3.14
N TYR A 40 -2.77 7.90 1.92
CA TYR A 40 -3.84 8.49 1.10
C TYR A 40 -5.06 7.59 1.12
N LEU A 41 -6.15 8.12 1.62
CA LEU A 41 -7.42 7.45 1.83
C LEU A 41 -8.50 8.08 0.95
N ARG A 42 -9.25 7.25 0.20
CA ARG A 42 -10.47 7.68 -0.49
C ARG A 42 -11.67 7.39 0.38
N LEU A 43 -12.49 8.40 0.68
CA LEU A 43 -13.75 8.24 1.37
C LEU A 43 -14.87 7.85 0.39
N TYR A 44 -15.50 6.68 0.60
CA TYR A 44 -16.59 6.16 -0.21
C TYR A 44 -17.98 6.47 0.39
N SER A 45 -18.05 6.58 1.73
CA SER A 45 -19.26 6.98 2.44
C SER A 45 -18.94 7.59 3.79
N GLY A 46 -19.89 8.34 4.33
CA GLY A 46 -19.79 8.96 5.64
C GLY A 46 -18.87 10.17 5.68
N THR A 47 -18.58 10.59 6.90
CA THR A 47 -17.74 11.76 7.21
C THR A 47 -16.64 11.34 8.18
N LEU A 48 -15.43 11.80 7.95
CA LEU A 48 -14.30 11.61 8.84
C LEU A 48 -13.95 12.94 9.52
N ARG A 49 -13.81 12.93 10.83
CA ARG A 49 -13.50 14.12 11.61
C ARG A 49 -12.20 13.97 12.37
N LEU A 50 -11.55 15.09 12.62
CA LEU A 50 -10.41 15.16 13.49
C LEU A 50 -10.78 14.65 14.89
N ARG A 51 -9.92 13.84 15.52
CA ARG A 51 -10.10 13.14 16.80
C ARG A 51 -11.06 11.95 16.77
N ASP A 52 -11.68 11.63 15.63
CA ASP A 52 -12.42 10.38 15.50
C ASP A 52 -11.54 9.17 15.80
N THR A 53 -12.17 8.12 16.31
CA THR A 53 -11.56 6.81 16.49
C THR A 53 -12.24 5.84 15.56
N VAL A 54 -11.54 5.42 14.52
CA VAL A 54 -12.10 4.62 13.43
C VAL A 54 -11.58 3.18 13.50
N ALA A 55 -12.46 2.22 13.25
CA ALA A 55 -12.07 0.82 13.14
C ALA A 55 -11.25 0.59 11.87
N LEU A 56 -10.10 -0.06 11.99
CA LEU A 56 -9.38 -0.67 10.89
C LEU A 56 -9.86 -2.11 10.76
N ALA A 57 -10.14 -2.56 9.55
CA ALA A 57 -10.64 -3.89 9.30
C ALA A 57 -9.73 -4.98 9.91
N GLY A 58 -10.26 -5.69 10.92
CA GLY A 58 -9.55 -6.79 11.59
C GLY A 58 -8.36 -6.37 12.46
N ARG A 59 -8.20 -5.07 12.77
CA ARG A 59 -7.09 -4.54 13.55
C ARG A 59 -7.54 -3.54 14.62
N GLU A 60 -6.56 -2.96 15.33
CA GLU A 60 -6.78 -1.92 16.33
C GLU A 60 -7.44 -0.67 15.74
N LYS A 61 -8.11 0.08 16.59
CA LYS A 61 -8.75 1.34 16.21
C LYS A 61 -7.70 2.43 15.94
N LEU A 62 -7.89 3.16 14.86
CA LEU A 62 -7.06 4.31 14.50
C LEU A 62 -7.67 5.59 15.06
N LYS A 63 -6.89 6.36 15.83
CA LYS A 63 -7.27 7.71 16.23
C LYS A 63 -6.75 8.72 15.22
N ILE A 64 -7.63 9.57 14.71
CA ILE A 64 -7.29 10.59 13.71
C ILE A 64 -6.73 11.81 14.44
N THR A 65 -5.43 12.03 14.33
CA THR A 65 -4.73 13.13 14.99
C THR A 65 -4.47 14.33 14.09
N GLU A 66 -4.36 14.11 12.80
CA GLU A 66 -4.17 15.13 11.78
C GLU A 66 -4.83 14.66 10.48
N MET A 67 -5.44 15.58 9.76
CA MET A 67 -5.98 15.34 8.43
C MET A 67 -5.61 16.46 7.49
N ARG A 68 -5.36 16.08 6.23
CA ARG A 68 -5.15 17.02 5.13
C ARG A 68 -5.93 16.54 3.91
N ILE A 69 -6.32 17.48 3.07
CA ILE A 69 -6.96 17.20 1.78
C ILE A 69 -6.23 17.93 0.66
N PRO A 70 -6.17 17.35 -0.56
CA PRO A 70 -5.73 18.08 -1.75
C PRO A 70 -6.78 19.16 -2.10
N SER A 71 -6.35 20.38 -2.25
CA SER A 71 -7.22 21.50 -2.66
C SER A 71 -6.45 22.44 -3.59
N LYS A 72 -6.95 22.65 -4.80
CA LYS A 72 -6.39 23.59 -5.80
C LYS A 72 -4.88 23.45 -6.05
N GLY A 73 -4.38 22.19 -6.03
CA GLY A 73 -2.95 21.91 -6.24
C GLY A 73 -2.09 21.95 -4.98
N GLU A 74 -2.66 22.32 -3.83
CA GLU A 74 -1.98 22.32 -2.54
C GLU A 74 -2.56 21.27 -1.60
N ILE A 75 -1.83 20.94 -0.54
CA ILE A 75 -2.30 20.05 0.53
C ILE A 75 -2.62 20.91 1.74
N VAL A 76 -3.90 21.03 2.08
CA VAL A 76 -4.41 21.89 3.16
C VAL A 76 -4.89 21.06 4.35
N ARG A 77 -4.74 21.58 5.57
CA ARG A 77 -5.31 20.97 6.77
C ARG A 77 -6.81 21.11 6.79
N THR A 78 -7.49 20.09 7.30
CA THR A 78 -8.95 20.11 7.53
C THR A 78 -9.30 19.38 8.81
N ASP A 79 -10.39 19.80 9.44
CA ASP A 79 -10.94 19.12 10.62
C ASP A 79 -12.06 18.14 10.23
N THR A 80 -12.55 18.21 9.01
CA THR A 80 -13.63 17.36 8.51
C THR A 80 -13.39 17.03 7.04
N ALA A 81 -13.62 15.79 6.68
CA ALA A 81 -13.58 15.32 5.30
C ALA A 81 -14.84 14.50 4.98
N TYR A 82 -15.34 14.65 3.76
CA TYR A 82 -16.63 14.12 3.32
C TYR A 82 -16.46 13.01 2.29
N GLN A 83 -17.54 12.30 2.07
CA GLN A 83 -17.64 11.30 1.01
C GLN A 83 -17.11 11.86 -0.32
N GLY A 84 -16.32 11.08 -1.03
CA GLY A 84 -15.71 11.44 -2.31
C GLY A 84 -14.40 12.18 -2.23
N GLU A 85 -14.00 12.67 -1.07
CA GLU A 85 -12.71 13.32 -0.87
C GLU A 85 -11.57 12.32 -0.68
N ILE A 86 -10.36 12.79 -0.97
CA ILE A 86 -9.12 12.10 -0.65
C ILE A 86 -8.58 12.74 0.62
N VAL A 87 -8.33 11.92 1.62
CA VAL A 87 -7.76 12.33 2.91
C VAL A 87 -6.34 11.85 3.01
N ILE A 88 -5.45 12.69 3.49
CA ILE A 88 -4.05 12.38 3.75
C ILE A 88 -3.84 12.37 5.27
N LEU A 89 -3.41 11.23 5.78
CA LEU A 89 -3.19 11.00 7.20
C LEU A 89 -1.71 10.67 7.44
N PRO A 90 -1.07 11.24 8.46
CA PRO A 90 0.20 10.70 8.98
C PRO A 90 -0.14 9.44 9.80
N SER A 91 0.39 8.29 9.42
CA SER A 91 0.17 7.05 10.18
C SER A 91 1.19 5.99 9.81
N ASP A 92 1.77 5.35 10.82
CA ASP A 92 2.71 4.23 10.65
C ASP A 92 1.99 2.86 10.72
N SER A 93 0.79 2.81 11.28
CA SER A 93 0.02 1.58 11.48
C SER A 93 -0.89 1.20 10.31
N VAL A 94 -1.29 2.17 9.50
CA VAL A 94 -2.20 1.95 8.36
C VAL A 94 -1.41 1.49 7.13
N ARG A 95 -1.89 0.46 6.46
CA ARG A 95 -1.23 -0.14 5.29
C ARG A 95 -2.00 0.13 4.00
N LEU A 96 -1.33 -0.08 2.88
CA LEU A 96 -1.96 -0.07 1.58
C LEU A 96 -3.10 -1.11 1.53
N ASN A 97 -4.21 -0.78 0.88
CA ASN A 97 -5.45 -1.56 0.83
C ASN A 97 -6.20 -1.72 2.16
N ASP A 98 -5.75 -1.13 3.26
CA ASP A 98 -6.55 -1.11 4.48
C ASP A 98 -7.87 -0.37 4.27
N VAL A 99 -8.90 -0.82 4.99
CA VAL A 99 -10.23 -0.21 4.97
C VAL A 99 -10.54 0.38 6.33
N LEU A 100 -10.93 1.65 6.34
CA LEU A 100 -11.38 2.37 7.52
C LEU A 100 -12.91 2.34 7.57
N GLY A 101 -13.45 1.89 8.69
CA GLY A 101 -14.90 1.84 8.93
C GLY A 101 -15.58 0.61 8.36
N ASP A 102 -16.75 0.77 7.76
CA ASP A 102 -17.62 -0.31 7.29
C ASP A 102 -17.23 -0.82 5.90
N GLN A 103 -16.56 -1.97 5.83
CA GLN A 103 -16.11 -2.61 4.58
C GLN A 103 -17.25 -2.97 3.61
N THR A 104 -18.47 -3.20 4.12
CA THR A 104 -19.60 -3.61 3.27
C THR A 104 -20.02 -2.52 2.30
N ARG A 105 -19.60 -1.29 2.56
CA ARG A 105 -19.89 -0.09 1.75
C ARG A 105 -18.82 0.20 0.68
N LEU A 106 -17.76 -0.60 0.61
CA LEU A 106 -16.81 -0.49 -0.49
C LEU A 106 -17.51 -0.81 -1.81
N PRO A 107 -17.28 -0.03 -2.87
CA PRO A 107 -17.70 -0.40 -4.21
C PRO A 107 -17.17 -1.80 -4.53
N ARG A 108 -18.02 -2.68 -5.06
CA ARG A 108 -17.56 -4.01 -5.49
C ARG A 108 -16.37 -3.84 -6.40
N LYS A 109 -15.20 -4.36 -5.99
CA LYS A 109 -13.98 -4.31 -6.77
C LYS A 109 -14.26 -4.97 -8.14
N ARG A 110 -14.32 -4.19 -9.19
CA ARG A 110 -14.22 -4.67 -10.58
C ARG A 110 -12.77 -4.88 -10.99
N TRP A 111 -11.83 -4.64 -10.06
CA TRP A 111 -10.41 -4.77 -10.31
C TRP A 111 -10.03 -6.24 -10.15
N ARG A 112 -9.23 -6.72 -11.05
CA ARG A 112 -8.54 -8.00 -10.90
C ARG A 112 -7.75 -7.96 -9.59
N GLU A 113 -7.63 -9.09 -8.92
CA GLU A 113 -6.69 -9.25 -7.81
C GLU A 113 -5.31 -8.76 -8.27
N ASP A 114 -4.60 -8.06 -7.40
CA ASP A 114 -3.25 -7.59 -7.71
C ASP A 114 -2.43 -8.80 -8.17
N PRO A 115 -1.68 -8.70 -9.28
CA PRO A 115 -0.89 -9.81 -9.76
C PRO A 115 0.11 -10.21 -8.67
N LEU A 116 0.29 -11.51 -8.49
CA LEU A 116 1.29 -12.04 -7.57
C LEU A 116 2.69 -11.79 -8.15
N PRO A 117 3.70 -11.52 -7.31
CA PRO A 117 5.07 -11.47 -7.75
C PRO A 117 5.47 -12.78 -8.46
N MET A 118 6.13 -12.67 -9.59
CA MET A 118 6.51 -13.82 -10.41
C MET A 118 8.00 -14.13 -10.33
N LEU A 119 8.81 -13.16 -9.94
CA LEU A 119 10.26 -13.27 -9.84
C LEU A 119 10.72 -13.01 -8.41
N ARG A 120 11.80 -13.65 -8.03
CA ARG A 120 12.47 -13.39 -6.76
C ARG A 120 13.98 -13.34 -6.95
N THR A 121 14.65 -12.53 -6.13
CA THR A 121 16.10 -12.46 -6.07
C THR A 121 16.56 -12.22 -4.63
N THR A 122 17.84 -12.49 -4.38
CA THR A 122 18.50 -12.09 -3.14
C THR A 122 19.24 -10.78 -3.38
N ILE A 123 19.11 -9.85 -2.46
CA ILE A 123 19.80 -8.56 -2.47
C ILE A 123 20.63 -8.39 -1.20
N ALA A 124 21.82 -7.88 -1.36
CA ALA A 124 22.72 -7.60 -0.24
C ALA A 124 23.38 -6.22 -0.43
N PRO A 125 23.73 -5.53 0.66
CA PRO A 125 24.53 -4.32 0.55
C PRO A 125 25.98 -4.70 0.23
N LYS A 126 26.70 -3.85 -0.49
CA LYS A 126 28.15 -4.06 -0.71
C LYS A 126 28.94 -4.06 0.60
N THR A 127 28.49 -3.29 1.58
CA THR A 127 29.11 -3.20 2.90
C THR A 127 28.17 -3.78 3.95
N ALA A 128 28.62 -4.80 4.68
CA ALA A 128 27.81 -5.51 5.68
C ALA A 128 27.19 -4.58 6.75
N ALA A 129 27.87 -3.51 7.14
CA ALA A 129 27.38 -2.51 8.09
C ALA A 129 26.13 -1.77 7.60
N GLN A 130 25.81 -1.79 6.30
CA GLN A 130 24.63 -1.12 5.72
C GLN A 130 23.40 -2.03 5.66
N ARG A 131 23.45 -3.22 6.24
CA ARG A 131 22.36 -4.20 6.14
C ARG A 131 21.03 -3.69 6.71
N GLU A 132 21.05 -3.10 7.90
CA GLU A 132 19.84 -2.54 8.52
C GLU A 132 19.24 -1.41 7.67
N ARG A 133 20.08 -0.48 7.22
CA ARG A 133 19.66 0.60 6.34
C ARG A 133 19.06 0.09 5.02
N LEU A 134 19.60 -0.99 4.46
CA LEU A 134 19.05 -1.61 3.26
C LEU A 134 17.68 -2.21 3.54
N LEU A 135 17.53 -2.92 4.66
CA LEU A 135 16.25 -3.53 5.05
C LEU A 135 15.18 -2.46 5.28
N ASP A 136 15.51 -1.37 5.96
CA ASP A 136 14.61 -0.23 6.15
C ASP A 136 14.18 0.40 4.82
N ALA A 137 15.14 0.65 3.93
CA ALA A 137 14.86 1.21 2.61
C ALA A 137 13.95 0.30 1.77
N LEU A 138 14.22 -1.01 1.76
CA LEU A 138 13.40 -2.00 1.04
C LEU A 138 12.00 -2.14 1.65
N THR A 139 11.90 -2.08 2.98
CA THR A 139 10.59 -2.09 3.67
C THR A 139 9.77 -0.86 3.30
N GLN A 140 10.37 0.33 3.25
CA GLN A 140 9.70 1.54 2.78
C GLN A 140 9.25 1.43 1.32
N LEU A 141 10.10 0.89 0.44
CA LEU A 141 9.74 0.68 -0.96
C LEU A 141 8.59 -0.33 -1.11
N ALA A 142 8.63 -1.44 -0.39
CA ALA A 142 7.56 -2.45 -0.38
C ALA A 142 6.25 -1.91 0.22
N ASP A 143 6.32 -0.97 1.17
CA ASP A 143 5.13 -0.32 1.75
C ASP A 143 4.44 0.63 0.74
N THR A 144 5.19 1.16 -0.22
CA THR A 144 4.66 2.04 -1.26
C THR A 144 4.24 1.32 -2.55
N ASP A 145 4.74 0.12 -2.79
CA ASP A 145 4.45 -0.69 -3.98
C ASP A 145 3.86 -2.05 -3.59
N PRO A 146 2.57 -2.31 -3.84
CA PRO A 146 1.91 -3.56 -3.45
C PRO A 146 2.45 -4.79 -4.20
N LEU A 147 3.17 -4.58 -5.30
CA LEU A 147 3.74 -5.65 -6.13
C LEU A 147 5.18 -6.01 -5.74
N LEU A 148 5.76 -5.24 -4.83
CA LEU A 148 7.09 -5.48 -4.28
C LEU A 148 6.95 -6.12 -2.90
N ARG A 149 7.61 -7.25 -2.66
CA ARG A 149 7.68 -7.88 -1.35
C ARG A 149 9.12 -8.04 -0.92
N CYS A 150 9.38 -7.68 0.33
CA CYS A 150 10.68 -7.82 0.96
C CYS A 150 10.54 -8.75 2.18
N GLU A 151 11.32 -9.80 2.21
CA GLU A 151 11.32 -10.78 3.30
C GLU A 151 12.76 -11.12 3.68
N VAL A 152 12.96 -11.49 4.94
CA VAL A 152 14.24 -12.04 5.40
C VAL A 152 14.06 -13.53 5.57
N ASP A 153 14.88 -14.32 4.88
CA ASP A 153 14.86 -15.77 5.01
C ASP A 153 15.24 -16.18 6.44
N SER A 154 14.45 -17.04 7.06
CA SER A 154 14.61 -17.43 8.46
C SER A 154 15.83 -18.34 8.69
N ILE A 155 16.34 -19.00 7.65
CA ILE A 155 17.45 -19.96 7.73
C ILE A 155 18.75 -19.30 7.27
N THR A 156 18.73 -18.70 6.08
CA THR A 156 19.93 -18.11 5.47
C THR A 156 20.16 -16.67 5.91
N HIS A 157 19.15 -16.03 6.50
CA HIS A 157 19.14 -14.61 6.84
C HIS A 157 19.39 -13.69 5.64
N GLU A 158 19.25 -14.18 4.43
CA GLU A 158 19.36 -13.38 3.22
C GLU A 158 18.10 -12.51 3.05
N ILE A 159 18.26 -11.32 2.46
CA ILE A 159 17.14 -10.47 2.11
C ILE A 159 16.63 -10.91 0.74
N ILE A 160 15.38 -11.38 0.70
CA ILE A 160 14.70 -11.84 -0.51
C ILE A 160 13.76 -10.74 -0.99
N LEU A 161 13.89 -10.39 -2.25
CA LEU A 161 13.00 -9.47 -2.94
C LEU A 161 12.15 -10.26 -3.94
N SER A 162 10.81 -10.13 -3.83
CA SER A 162 9.88 -10.70 -4.81
C SER A 162 9.18 -9.56 -5.54
N PHE A 163 9.11 -9.66 -6.88
CA PHE A 163 8.66 -8.58 -7.75
C PHE A 163 8.03 -9.12 -9.04
N LEU A 164 7.37 -8.24 -9.80
CA LEU A 164 6.62 -8.65 -10.99
C LEU A 164 7.52 -8.84 -12.21
N GLY A 165 8.52 -7.99 -12.43
CA GLY A 165 9.34 -8.01 -13.62
C GLY A 165 10.68 -7.28 -13.47
N ARG A 166 11.59 -7.49 -14.43
CA ARG A 166 12.96 -6.95 -14.39
C ARG A 166 13.01 -5.42 -14.29
N VAL A 167 12.10 -4.73 -14.97
CA VAL A 167 12.01 -3.25 -14.92
C VAL A 167 11.76 -2.75 -13.49
N GLN A 168 10.91 -3.44 -12.73
CA GLN A 168 10.67 -3.08 -11.32
C GLN A 168 11.95 -3.22 -10.48
N LEU A 169 12.74 -4.26 -10.72
CA LEU A 169 14.04 -4.45 -10.04
C LEU A 169 15.04 -3.35 -10.39
N GLU A 170 15.09 -2.92 -11.65
CA GLU A 170 15.93 -1.81 -12.09
C GLU A 170 15.54 -0.50 -11.40
N VAL A 171 14.24 -0.21 -11.31
CA VAL A 171 13.72 0.97 -10.60
C VAL A 171 14.07 0.92 -9.11
N VAL A 172 13.88 -0.24 -8.45
CA VAL A 172 14.26 -0.42 -7.04
C VAL A 172 15.76 -0.20 -6.85
N SER A 173 16.60 -0.76 -7.72
CA SER A 173 18.06 -0.60 -7.67
C SER A 173 18.49 0.86 -7.85
N ALA A 174 17.85 1.58 -8.79
CA ALA A 174 18.09 3.00 -9.01
C ALA A 174 17.70 3.83 -7.78
N LEU A 175 16.51 3.57 -7.19
CA LEU A 175 16.06 4.26 -5.98
C LEU A 175 16.98 4.00 -4.79
N LEU A 176 17.46 2.77 -4.60
CA LEU A 176 18.42 2.45 -3.54
C LEU A 176 19.72 3.24 -3.70
N SER A 177 20.23 3.35 -4.91
CA SER A 177 21.46 4.12 -5.20
C SER A 177 21.23 5.63 -5.10
N GLU A 178 20.18 6.16 -5.74
CA GLU A 178 19.99 7.62 -5.89
C GLU A 178 19.39 8.26 -4.64
N LYS A 179 18.32 7.67 -4.09
CA LYS A 179 17.59 8.23 -2.95
C LYS A 179 18.22 7.82 -1.61
N TYR A 180 18.50 6.52 -1.45
CA TYR A 180 18.98 5.98 -0.17
C TYR A 180 20.51 5.96 -0.05
N LYS A 181 21.26 6.23 -1.15
CA LYS A 181 22.73 6.18 -1.19
C LYS A 181 23.29 4.84 -0.71
N LEU A 182 22.65 3.77 -1.18
CA LEU A 182 23.02 2.38 -0.88
C LEU A 182 23.46 1.67 -2.14
N GLU A 183 24.68 1.16 -2.13
CA GLU A 183 25.17 0.28 -3.18
C GLU A 183 24.86 -1.17 -2.85
N THR A 184 24.23 -1.88 -3.77
CA THR A 184 23.74 -3.24 -3.56
C THR A 184 24.30 -4.21 -4.58
N VAL A 185 24.36 -5.47 -4.18
CA VAL A 185 24.62 -6.61 -5.05
C VAL A 185 23.34 -7.42 -5.15
N VAL A 186 22.88 -7.64 -6.35
CA VAL A 186 21.65 -8.40 -6.64
C VAL A 186 22.03 -9.68 -7.35
N LYS A 187 21.55 -10.84 -6.86
CA LYS A 187 21.72 -12.12 -7.55
C LYS A 187 20.82 -12.20 -8.79
N GLU A 188 21.11 -13.13 -9.67
CA GLU A 188 20.25 -13.35 -10.83
C GLU A 188 18.83 -13.74 -10.41
N PRO A 189 17.79 -13.07 -10.95
CA PRO A 189 16.41 -13.39 -10.59
C PRO A 189 15.99 -14.79 -11.02
N SER A 190 15.26 -15.47 -10.16
CA SER A 190 14.62 -16.76 -10.42
C SER A 190 13.11 -16.65 -10.46
N VAL A 191 12.44 -17.53 -11.21
CA VAL A 191 10.98 -17.60 -11.26
C VAL A 191 10.44 -18.24 -9.98
N ILE A 192 9.33 -17.72 -9.50
CA ILE A 192 8.60 -18.31 -8.36
C ILE A 192 7.68 -19.40 -8.91
N TYR A 193 7.93 -20.65 -8.52
CA TYR A 193 7.06 -21.78 -8.86
C TYR A 193 6.00 -21.95 -7.79
N MET A 194 4.75 -22.18 -8.23
CA MET A 194 3.63 -22.53 -7.35
C MET A 194 3.22 -23.97 -7.65
N GLU A 195 3.28 -24.82 -6.64
CA GLU A 195 2.79 -26.19 -6.72
C GLU A 195 1.35 -26.27 -6.21
N ARG A 196 0.51 -26.99 -6.95
CA ARG A 196 -0.86 -27.31 -6.51
C ARG A 196 -1.03 -28.83 -6.54
N PRO A 197 -1.52 -29.44 -5.45
CA PRO A 197 -1.88 -30.86 -5.48
C PRO A 197 -3.01 -31.07 -6.48
N LEU A 198 -2.84 -32.01 -7.40
CA LEU A 198 -3.81 -32.35 -8.45
C LEU A 198 -5.02 -33.14 -7.87
N LYS A 199 -4.80 -33.82 -6.73
CA LYS A 199 -5.83 -34.65 -6.06
C LYS A 199 -5.67 -34.52 -4.55
N ALA A 200 -6.79 -34.61 -3.84
CA ALA A 200 -6.75 -34.79 -2.40
C ALA A 200 -6.12 -36.15 -2.06
N ALA A 201 -5.16 -36.16 -1.16
CA ALA A 201 -4.53 -37.37 -0.63
C ALA A 201 -4.56 -37.35 0.89
N SER A 202 -4.83 -38.48 1.53
CA SER A 202 -4.72 -38.65 2.98
C SER A 202 -3.79 -39.82 3.27
N HIS A 203 -2.90 -39.67 4.24
CA HIS A 203 -2.06 -40.74 4.75
C HIS A 203 -2.15 -40.77 6.28
N THR A 204 -2.42 -41.95 6.83
CA THR A 204 -2.51 -42.15 8.28
C THR A 204 -1.24 -42.85 8.72
N ILE A 205 -0.50 -42.27 9.64
CA ILE A 205 0.66 -42.88 10.27
C ILE A 205 0.19 -43.40 11.63
N HIS A 206 0.27 -44.70 11.84
CA HIS A 206 0.10 -45.33 13.16
C HIS A 206 1.49 -45.35 13.82
N ILE A 207 1.62 -44.68 14.95
CA ILE A 207 2.81 -44.66 15.80
C ILE A 207 2.55 -45.57 17.00
#